data_01e65a1801b40b4cad795c9c7c554e8f
#
_entry.id   01e65a1801b40b4cad795c9c7c554e8f
#
_cell.length_a   1.000
_cell.length_b   1.000
_cell.length_c   1.000
_cell.angle_alpha   90.00
_cell.angle_beta   90.00
_cell.angle_gamma   90.00
#
_symmetry.space_group_name_H-M   'P 1'
#
loop_
_entity.id
_entity.type
_entity.pdbx_description
1 polymer ?
#
loop_
_entity_poly.entity_id
_entity_poly.type
_entity_poly.pdbx_seq_one_letter_code
_entity_poly.pdbx_strand_id
1 'polypeptide(L)'
;MNDKSDKFCGKLAQWVKRRPSLKQCGLALTALALLAGTLCVTGFGQQNYRLGGAWVGGNTAYTWSVLFAPSDPTGQTAAARPILKYFNAQFAGLLASFGADNLSDATGEARMISLDTARWTLISYMQVTPHQPGDLLQNKAIIVSHGTWQFTGNDTAVLNYTLDIYLPSADADGDGFPDAGAQPVLAVPTVDNAKRVPIL
;
A
#
# COMPACT_ATOMS: atom_id res chain seq x y z
N MET A 1 5.22 -37.12 36.78
CA MET A 1 5.18 -35.80 36.07
C MET A 1 4.72 -34.77 37.07
N ASN A 2 5.53 -33.89 37.56
CA ASN A 2 5.28 -32.66 38.35
C ASN A 2 6.31 -32.40 39.45
N ASP A 3 7.63 -32.52 39.15
CA ASP A 3 8.68 -32.12 40.13
C ASP A 3 9.40 -30.80 39.79
N LYS A 4 9.10 -30.19 38.62
CA LYS A 4 9.74 -28.92 38.23
C LYS A 4 8.94 -27.66 38.59
N SER A 5 7.63 -27.78 38.80
CA SER A 5 6.73 -26.66 39.12
C SER A 5 6.93 -26.20 40.57
N ASP A 6 7.12 -27.12 41.50
CA ASP A 6 7.23 -26.80 42.94
C ASP A 6 8.54 -26.13 43.30
N LYS A 7 9.62 -26.40 42.56
CA LYS A 7 10.91 -25.73 42.77
C LYS A 7 10.97 -24.29 42.32
N PHE A 8 10.09 -23.94 41.35
CA PHE A 8 9.98 -22.56 40.84
C PHE A 8 9.19 -21.65 41.81
N CYS A 9 8.10 -22.17 42.36
CA CYS A 9 7.31 -21.43 43.37
C CYS A 9 8.09 -21.21 44.66
N GLY A 10 8.90 -22.17 45.12
CA GLY A 10 9.73 -22.05 46.31
C GLY A 10 10.80 -20.94 46.21
N LYS A 11 11.37 -20.72 45.01
CA LYS A 11 12.37 -19.67 44.79
C LYS A 11 11.75 -18.26 44.73
N LEU A 12 10.56 -18.14 44.19
CA LEU A 12 9.80 -16.86 44.15
C LEU A 12 9.37 -16.43 45.56
N ALA A 13 8.94 -17.36 46.40
CA ALA A 13 8.55 -17.08 47.78
C ALA A 13 9.73 -16.62 48.67
N GLN A 14 10.98 -17.12 48.43
CA GLN A 14 12.17 -16.64 49.11
C GLN A 14 12.61 -15.25 48.66
N TRP A 15 12.33 -14.87 47.40
CA TRP A 15 12.68 -13.56 46.87
C TRP A 15 11.79 -12.44 47.45
N VAL A 16 10.50 -12.73 47.69
CA VAL A 16 9.53 -11.80 48.29
C VAL A 16 9.80 -11.52 49.76
N LYS A 17 10.49 -12.44 50.49
CA LYS A 17 10.84 -12.23 51.91
C LYS A 17 12.03 -11.28 52.13
N ARG A 18 12.83 -10.99 51.10
CA ARG A 18 13.83 -9.92 51.17
C ARG A 18 13.16 -8.60 50.78
N ARG A 19 12.66 -7.85 51.77
CA ARG A 19 12.14 -6.50 51.58
C ARG A 19 13.17 -5.64 50.87
N PRO A 20 13.09 -5.38 49.54
CA PRO A 20 14.00 -4.44 48.91
C PRO A 20 13.64 -3.05 49.44
N SER A 21 14.65 -2.24 49.67
CA SER A 21 14.45 -0.86 50.13
C SER A 21 13.62 -0.11 49.05
N LEU A 22 12.78 0.82 49.46
CA LEU A 22 11.96 1.62 48.56
C LEU A 22 12.75 2.21 47.38
N LYS A 23 14.04 2.48 47.55
CA LYS A 23 14.97 2.94 46.51
C LYS A 23 15.28 1.86 45.44
N GLN A 24 15.29 0.58 45.81
CA GLN A 24 15.54 -0.52 44.87
C GLN A 24 14.31 -0.89 44.09
N CYS A 25 13.11 -0.73 44.64
CA CYS A 25 11.85 -0.87 43.91
C CYS A 25 11.66 0.22 42.88
N GLY A 26 12.06 1.46 43.19
CA GLY A 26 12.00 2.59 42.24
C GLY A 26 12.90 2.39 41.01
N LEU A 27 14.13 1.89 41.24
CA LEU A 27 15.09 1.61 40.15
C LEU A 27 14.67 0.44 39.27
N ALA A 28 14.06 -0.60 39.84
CA ALA A 28 13.56 -1.73 39.07
C ALA A 28 12.34 -1.38 38.21
N LEU A 29 11.44 -0.54 38.73
CA LEU A 29 10.26 -0.04 37.97
C LEU A 29 10.65 0.90 36.85
N THR A 30 11.62 1.79 37.05
CA THR A 30 12.14 2.67 36.01
C THR A 30 12.89 1.90 34.93
N ALA A 31 13.67 0.88 35.28
CA ALA A 31 14.34 0.02 34.29
C ALA A 31 13.31 -0.80 33.45
N LEU A 32 12.26 -1.31 34.08
CA LEU A 32 11.20 -2.05 33.38
C LEU A 32 10.39 -1.13 32.44
N ALA A 33 10.11 0.09 32.87
CA ALA A 33 9.42 1.08 32.04
C ALA A 33 10.27 1.55 30.85
N LEU A 34 11.60 1.71 31.05
CA LEU A 34 12.53 2.03 29.97
C LEU A 34 12.69 0.85 28.98
N LEU A 35 12.75 -0.40 29.45
CA LEU A 35 12.78 -1.57 28.56
C LEU A 35 11.48 -1.75 27.79
N ALA A 36 10.33 -1.57 28.42
CA ALA A 36 9.04 -1.61 27.75
C ALA A 36 8.87 -0.48 26.74
N GLY A 37 9.34 0.72 27.07
CA GLY A 37 9.33 1.88 26.15
C GLY A 37 10.21 1.66 24.92
N THR A 38 11.44 1.11 25.10
CA THR A 38 12.33 0.81 23.97
C THR A 38 11.83 -0.35 23.11
N LEU A 39 11.21 -1.38 23.67
CA LEU A 39 10.62 -2.47 22.91
C LEU A 39 9.38 -2.03 22.12
N CYS A 40 8.57 -1.10 22.65
CA CYS A 40 7.46 -0.52 21.91
C CYS A 40 7.95 0.36 20.74
N VAL A 41 9.00 1.16 20.92
CA VAL A 41 9.50 2.05 19.86
C VAL A 41 10.21 1.29 18.73
N THR A 42 10.94 0.20 19.06
CA THR A 42 11.63 -0.59 18.02
C THR A 42 10.71 -1.54 17.26
N GLY A 43 9.61 -2.00 17.88
CA GLY A 43 8.65 -2.90 17.23
C GLY A 43 7.73 -2.19 16.22
N PHE A 44 7.36 -0.95 16.47
CA PHE A 44 6.48 -0.18 15.58
C PHE A 44 7.23 0.51 14.42
N GLY A 45 8.51 0.85 14.57
CA GLY A 45 9.26 1.61 13.55
C GLY A 45 9.61 0.81 12.30
N GLN A 46 9.76 -0.51 12.36
CA GLN A 46 10.13 -1.31 11.19
C GLN A 46 8.94 -1.80 10.36
N GLN A 47 7.73 -1.86 10.91
CA GLN A 47 6.55 -2.33 10.18
C GLN A 47 5.92 -1.25 9.29
N ASN A 48 6.11 0.02 9.62
CA ASN A 48 5.37 1.13 9.00
C ASN A 48 5.94 1.62 7.66
N TYR A 49 7.11 1.14 7.23
CA TYR A 49 7.77 1.62 6.01
C TYR A 49 7.74 0.65 4.83
N ARG A 50 7.02 -0.47 4.91
CA ARG A 50 7.00 -1.43 3.80
C ARG A 50 6.41 -0.85 2.51
N LEU A 51 5.34 -0.07 2.60
CA LEU A 51 4.78 0.64 1.44
C LEU A 51 5.63 1.83 1.03
N GLY A 52 6.19 2.59 1.98
CA GLY A 52 6.87 3.86 1.71
C GLY A 52 8.00 3.76 0.68
N GLY A 53 8.20 4.85 -0.08
CA GLY A 53 9.26 4.97 -1.07
C GLY A 53 8.82 4.77 -2.51
N ALA A 54 9.80 4.77 -3.41
CA ALA A 54 9.58 4.61 -4.84
C ALA A 54 9.67 3.14 -5.25
N TRP A 55 8.78 2.73 -6.13
CA TRP A 55 8.73 1.38 -6.70
C TRP A 55 8.62 1.46 -8.21
N VAL A 56 9.16 0.47 -8.89
CA VAL A 56 9.00 0.25 -10.33
C VAL A 56 8.47 -1.16 -10.55
N GLY A 57 7.59 -1.29 -11.51
CA GLY A 57 7.00 -2.59 -11.82
C GLY A 57 6.31 -2.61 -13.16
N GLY A 58 5.61 -3.69 -13.40
CA GLY A 58 4.85 -3.91 -14.61
C GLY A 58 4.84 -5.37 -15.03
N ASN A 59 4.35 -5.57 -16.24
CA ASN A 59 4.25 -6.85 -16.94
C ASN A 59 4.70 -6.69 -18.41
N THR A 60 4.32 -7.61 -19.27
CA THR A 60 4.66 -7.56 -20.69
C THR A 60 3.92 -6.47 -21.47
N ALA A 61 2.80 -5.95 -20.93
CA ALA A 61 1.97 -4.96 -21.61
C ALA A 61 2.42 -3.52 -21.30
N TYR A 62 2.90 -3.25 -20.09
CA TYR A 62 3.30 -1.92 -19.65
C TYR A 62 4.27 -1.96 -18.46
N THR A 63 4.93 -0.83 -18.24
CA THR A 63 5.75 -0.57 -17.04
C THR A 63 5.31 0.72 -16.37
N TRP A 64 5.44 0.76 -15.06
CA TRP A 64 5.06 1.90 -14.24
C TRP A 64 6.09 2.18 -13.13
N SER A 65 6.03 3.37 -12.59
CA SER A 65 6.67 3.72 -11.32
C SER A 65 5.63 4.32 -10.39
N VAL A 66 5.74 4.06 -9.10
CA VAL A 66 4.86 4.63 -8.08
C VAL A 66 5.67 5.17 -6.92
N LEU A 67 5.25 6.30 -6.38
CA LEU A 67 5.70 6.82 -5.11
C LEU A 67 4.59 6.62 -4.07
N PHE A 68 4.92 5.92 -2.99
CA PHE A 68 4.06 5.82 -1.82
C PHE A 68 4.52 6.80 -0.75
N ALA A 69 3.66 7.75 -0.41
CA ALA A 69 3.86 8.69 0.68
C ALA A 69 2.90 8.36 1.84
N PRO A 70 3.40 8.14 3.07
CA PRO A 70 2.53 7.88 4.22
C PRO A 70 1.48 9.00 4.36
N SER A 71 0.21 8.63 4.49
CA SER A 71 -0.92 9.56 4.64
C SER A 71 -1.49 9.58 6.06
N ASP A 72 -1.01 8.69 6.94
CA ASP A 72 -1.36 8.65 8.35
C ASP A 72 -0.12 8.54 9.26
N PRO A 73 -0.21 8.98 10.53
CA PRO A 73 0.93 8.94 11.47
C PRO A 73 1.43 7.54 11.80
N THR A 74 0.64 6.50 11.55
CA THR A 74 1.02 5.11 11.80
C THR A 74 1.75 4.50 10.61
N GLY A 75 1.72 5.15 9.44
CA GLY A 75 2.30 4.67 8.18
C GLY A 75 1.59 3.43 7.61
N GLN A 76 0.40 3.11 8.10
CA GLN A 76 -0.40 1.99 7.59
C GLN A 76 -1.13 2.34 6.29
N THR A 77 -1.36 3.63 6.05
CA THR A 77 -1.98 4.13 4.83
C THR A 77 -0.97 5.01 4.08
N ALA A 78 -0.95 4.92 2.78
CA ALA A 78 -0.10 5.73 1.94
C ALA A 78 -0.87 6.22 0.70
N ALA A 79 -0.71 7.49 0.39
CA ALA A 79 -1.10 8.04 -0.89
C ALA A 79 -0.18 7.46 -1.98
N ALA A 80 -0.75 7.08 -3.11
CA ALA A 80 -0.04 6.50 -4.24
C ALA A 80 -0.22 7.37 -5.48
N ARG A 81 0.88 7.65 -6.17
CA ARG A 81 0.90 8.34 -7.47
C ARG A 81 1.68 7.50 -8.48
N PRO A 82 1.06 6.54 -9.13
CA PRO A 82 1.69 5.80 -10.20
C PRO A 82 1.72 6.60 -11.50
N ILE A 83 2.83 6.48 -12.21
CA ILE A 83 3.05 7.05 -13.53
C ILE A 83 3.33 5.89 -14.48
N LEU A 84 2.56 5.77 -15.54
CA LEU A 84 2.84 4.81 -16.60
C LEU A 84 4.06 5.29 -17.42
N LYS A 85 5.05 4.43 -17.58
CA LYS A 85 6.32 4.77 -18.26
C LYS A 85 6.36 4.25 -19.68
N TYR A 86 5.77 3.11 -19.94
CA TYR A 86 5.76 2.45 -21.23
C TYR A 86 4.54 1.56 -21.33
N PHE A 87 3.99 1.45 -22.53
CA PHE A 87 2.96 0.47 -22.89
C PHE A 87 3.20 -0.07 -24.31
N ASN A 88 2.90 -1.33 -24.51
CA ASN A 88 3.04 -2.00 -25.80
C ASN A 88 1.84 -1.74 -26.71
N ALA A 89 1.92 -2.29 -27.95
CA ALA A 89 0.84 -2.14 -28.94
C ALA A 89 -0.52 -2.71 -28.47
N GLN A 90 -0.52 -3.75 -27.60
CA GLN A 90 -1.75 -4.32 -27.07
C GLN A 90 -2.47 -3.33 -26.14
N PHE A 91 -1.72 -2.69 -25.24
CA PHE A 91 -2.30 -1.67 -24.36
C PHE A 91 -2.72 -0.42 -25.14
N ALA A 92 -1.91 -0.01 -26.14
CA ALA A 92 -2.28 1.08 -27.04
C ALA A 92 -3.58 0.75 -27.82
N GLY A 93 -3.76 -0.50 -28.25
CA GLY A 93 -4.99 -0.98 -28.87
C GLY A 93 -6.21 -0.92 -27.94
N LEU A 94 -6.01 -1.20 -26.65
CA LEU A 94 -7.05 -1.04 -25.63
C LEU A 94 -7.47 0.44 -25.53
N LEU A 95 -6.53 1.38 -25.41
CA LEU A 95 -6.85 2.81 -25.37
C LEU A 95 -7.63 3.23 -26.63
N ALA A 96 -7.14 2.83 -27.81
CA ALA A 96 -7.77 3.16 -29.08
C ALA A 96 -9.20 2.61 -29.21
N SER A 97 -9.50 1.44 -28.61
CA SER A 97 -10.87 0.87 -28.61
C SER A 97 -11.88 1.73 -27.85
N PHE A 98 -11.42 2.58 -26.93
CA PHE A 98 -12.22 3.59 -26.24
C PHE A 98 -12.12 4.98 -26.89
N GLY A 99 -11.42 5.10 -28.02
CA GLY A 99 -11.18 6.38 -28.69
C GLY A 99 -10.21 7.28 -27.94
N ALA A 100 -9.33 6.70 -27.14
CA ALA A 100 -8.28 7.39 -26.38
C ALA A 100 -6.89 7.11 -27.01
N ASP A 101 -5.95 8.02 -26.79
CA ASP A 101 -4.56 7.89 -27.22
C ASP A 101 -3.57 8.04 -26.05
N ASN A 102 -4.08 8.38 -24.87
CA ASN A 102 -3.28 8.65 -23.67
C ASN A 102 -3.97 8.12 -22.42
N LEU A 103 -3.15 7.91 -21.38
CA LEU A 103 -3.59 7.60 -20.03
C LEU A 103 -3.08 8.68 -19.08
N SER A 104 -3.98 9.23 -18.26
CA SER A 104 -3.57 10.16 -17.21
C SER A 104 -2.66 9.48 -16.18
N ASP A 105 -1.90 10.27 -15.42
CA ASP A 105 -1.35 9.80 -14.16
C ASP A 105 -2.48 9.27 -13.29
N ALA A 106 -2.18 8.22 -12.53
CA ALA A 106 -3.13 7.70 -11.57
C ALA A 106 -2.92 8.32 -10.19
N THR A 107 -3.96 8.29 -9.38
CA THR A 107 -3.92 8.71 -7.97
C THR A 107 -4.78 7.77 -7.13
N GLY A 108 -4.48 7.64 -5.86
CA GLY A 108 -5.28 6.84 -4.93
C GLY A 108 -4.54 6.51 -3.65
N GLU A 109 -4.99 5.45 -3.01
CA GLU A 109 -4.49 5.07 -1.70
C GLU A 109 -4.17 3.57 -1.62
N ALA A 110 -3.21 3.25 -0.74
CA ALA A 110 -2.89 1.89 -0.34
C ALA A 110 -2.92 1.79 1.19
N ARG A 111 -3.43 0.67 1.70
CA ARG A 111 -3.52 0.40 3.14
C ARG A 111 -2.98 -1.00 3.45
N MET A 112 -2.09 -1.11 4.44
CA MET A 112 -1.68 -2.40 4.98
C MET A 112 -2.87 -3.12 5.62
N ILE A 113 -3.10 -4.36 5.22
CA ILE A 113 -4.14 -5.25 5.78
C ILE A 113 -3.53 -6.41 6.55
N SER A 114 -2.23 -6.67 6.36
CA SER A 114 -1.41 -7.60 7.14
C SER A 114 0.05 -7.11 7.15
N LEU A 115 0.97 -7.89 7.73
CA LEU A 115 2.40 -7.55 7.78
C LEU A 115 3.08 -7.53 6.40
N ASP A 116 2.53 -8.25 5.44
CA ASP A 116 3.11 -8.47 4.12
C ASP A 116 2.17 -8.12 2.97
N THR A 117 0.96 -7.64 3.27
CA THR A 117 -0.04 -7.38 2.24
C THR A 117 -0.68 -6.01 2.44
N ALA A 118 -0.73 -5.22 1.37
CA ALA A 118 -1.53 -4.01 1.30
C ALA A 118 -2.69 -4.21 0.31
N ARG A 119 -3.83 -3.58 0.60
CA ARG A 119 -4.91 -3.35 -0.37
C ARG A 119 -4.76 -1.94 -0.91
N TRP A 120 -5.07 -1.75 -2.18
CA TRP A 120 -4.97 -0.47 -2.82
C TRP A 120 -6.09 -0.24 -3.84
N THR A 121 -6.39 1.03 -4.08
CA THR A 121 -7.29 1.48 -5.14
C THR A 121 -6.71 2.75 -5.76
N LEU A 122 -6.68 2.80 -7.08
CA LEU A 122 -6.20 3.91 -7.88
C LEU A 122 -7.23 4.26 -8.95
N ILE A 123 -7.27 5.53 -9.32
CA ILE A 123 -8.07 6.02 -10.43
C ILE A 123 -7.16 6.69 -11.47
N SER A 124 -7.47 6.46 -12.72
CA SER A 124 -6.87 7.13 -13.89
C SER A 124 -7.90 7.25 -15.01
N TYR A 125 -7.57 8.01 -16.05
CA TYR A 125 -8.50 8.28 -17.13
C TYR A 125 -7.85 7.97 -18.47
N MET A 126 -8.57 7.25 -19.34
CA MET A 126 -8.24 7.18 -20.76
C MET A 126 -8.64 8.50 -21.42
N GLN A 127 -7.72 9.15 -22.11
CA GLN A 127 -7.88 10.52 -22.57
C GLN A 127 -7.52 10.65 -24.04
N VAL A 128 -8.07 11.67 -24.68
CA VAL A 128 -7.59 12.17 -25.97
C VAL A 128 -6.65 13.33 -25.70
N THR A 129 -5.43 13.21 -26.21
CA THR A 129 -4.46 14.29 -26.14
C THR A 129 -4.90 15.47 -27.01
N PRO A 130 -4.88 16.72 -26.49
CA PRO A 130 -5.14 17.89 -27.32
C PRO A 130 -4.13 17.99 -28.48
N HIS A 131 -4.60 18.06 -29.72
CA HIS A 131 -3.76 18.11 -30.92
C HIS A 131 -3.60 19.52 -31.49
N GLN A 132 -4.52 20.43 -31.13
CA GLN A 132 -4.51 21.82 -31.57
C GLN A 132 -4.57 22.79 -30.38
N PRO A 133 -4.02 24.01 -30.51
CA PRO A 133 -4.23 25.05 -29.51
C PRO A 133 -5.72 25.35 -29.33
N GLY A 134 -6.21 25.20 -28.08
CA GLY A 134 -7.62 25.38 -27.74
C GLY A 134 -8.43 24.10 -27.63
N ASP A 135 -7.90 22.95 -28.03
CA ASP A 135 -8.53 21.66 -27.74
C ASP A 135 -8.63 21.42 -26.24
N LEU A 136 -9.75 20.86 -25.81
CA LEU A 136 -9.94 20.43 -24.42
C LEU A 136 -9.51 18.96 -24.26
N LEU A 137 -8.89 18.67 -23.14
CA LEU A 137 -8.66 17.29 -22.72
C LEU A 137 -10.00 16.58 -22.54
N GLN A 138 -10.17 15.41 -23.16
CA GLN A 138 -11.41 14.64 -23.11
C GLN A 138 -11.17 13.29 -22.44
N ASN A 139 -11.87 13.02 -21.35
CA ASN A 139 -11.92 11.69 -20.76
C ASN A 139 -12.85 10.79 -21.58
N LYS A 140 -12.34 9.66 -22.04
CA LYS A 140 -13.08 8.64 -22.80
C LYS A 140 -13.50 7.46 -21.95
N ALA A 141 -12.75 7.17 -20.89
CA ALA A 141 -13.09 6.16 -19.91
C ALA A 141 -12.43 6.48 -18.55
N ILE A 142 -13.02 5.96 -17.51
CA ILE A 142 -12.49 5.97 -16.15
C ILE A 142 -11.95 4.57 -15.88
N ILE A 143 -10.73 4.47 -15.36
CA ILE A 143 -10.13 3.21 -14.92
C ILE A 143 -10.01 3.23 -13.40
N VAL A 144 -10.67 2.30 -12.74
CA VAL A 144 -10.47 2.01 -11.33
C VAL A 144 -9.62 0.75 -11.23
N SER A 145 -8.39 0.92 -10.79
CA SER A 145 -7.48 -0.20 -10.53
C SER A 145 -7.52 -0.54 -9.05
N HIS A 146 -7.82 -1.78 -8.70
CA HIS A 146 -7.90 -2.19 -7.30
C HIS A 146 -7.43 -3.61 -7.09
N GLY A 147 -6.79 -3.87 -5.94
CA GLY A 147 -6.26 -5.19 -5.67
C GLY A 147 -5.36 -5.26 -4.44
N THR A 148 -4.45 -6.22 -4.47
CA THR A 148 -3.50 -6.47 -3.41
C THR A 148 -2.07 -6.30 -3.89
N TRP A 149 -1.24 -5.81 -2.98
CA TRP A 149 0.20 -5.68 -3.10
C TRP A 149 0.83 -6.59 -2.06
N GLN A 150 1.37 -7.70 -2.49
CA GLN A 150 2.00 -8.68 -1.59
C GLN A 150 3.52 -8.56 -1.62
N PHE A 151 4.12 -8.24 -0.49
CA PHE A 151 5.57 -8.18 -0.35
C PHE A 151 6.15 -9.58 -0.29
N THR A 152 7.00 -9.93 -1.26
CA THR A 152 7.72 -11.21 -1.34
C THR A 152 9.13 -11.12 -0.76
N GLY A 153 9.57 -9.91 -0.44
CA GLY A 153 10.85 -9.59 0.18
C GLY A 153 10.87 -8.14 0.65
N ASN A 154 12.03 -7.64 1.06
CA ASN A 154 12.18 -6.26 1.51
C ASN A 154 11.97 -5.26 0.36
N ASP A 155 12.43 -5.64 -0.84
CA ASP A 155 12.45 -4.78 -2.02
C ASP A 155 11.73 -5.41 -3.22
N THR A 156 10.90 -6.42 -2.99
CA THR A 156 10.15 -7.10 -4.03
C THR A 156 8.70 -7.33 -3.61
N ALA A 157 7.79 -7.22 -4.57
CA ALA A 157 6.37 -7.49 -4.39
C ALA A 157 5.72 -8.04 -5.65
N VAL A 158 4.58 -8.71 -5.44
CA VAL A 158 3.66 -9.12 -6.50
C VAL A 158 2.34 -8.39 -6.30
N LEU A 159 1.80 -7.84 -7.37
CA LEU A 159 0.50 -7.18 -7.40
C LEU A 159 -0.49 -8.09 -8.11
N ASN A 160 -1.61 -8.36 -7.46
CA ASN A 160 -2.77 -9.02 -8.08
C ASN A 160 -3.93 -8.04 -8.03
N TYR A 161 -4.46 -7.64 -9.18
CA TYR A 161 -5.46 -6.59 -9.25
C TYR A 161 -6.33 -6.70 -10.51
N THR A 162 -7.40 -5.90 -10.52
CA THR A 162 -8.28 -5.74 -11.66
C THR A 162 -8.26 -4.28 -12.12
N LEU A 163 -8.25 -4.08 -13.43
CA LEU A 163 -8.54 -2.80 -14.08
C LEU A 163 -10.01 -2.82 -14.46
N ASP A 164 -10.85 -2.11 -13.72
CA ASP A 164 -12.26 -1.92 -14.04
C ASP A 164 -12.41 -0.65 -14.88
N ILE A 165 -12.92 -0.79 -16.09
CA ILE A 165 -13.05 0.30 -17.06
C ILE A 165 -14.51 0.69 -17.17
N TYR A 166 -14.79 1.97 -16.94
CA TYR A 166 -16.12 2.56 -16.97
C TYR A 166 -16.22 3.60 -18.08
N LEU A 167 -17.40 3.74 -18.67
CA LEU A 167 -17.70 4.89 -19.54
C LEU A 167 -17.87 6.15 -18.68
N PRO A 168 -17.66 7.36 -19.24
CA PRO A 168 -17.85 8.61 -18.50
C PRO A 168 -19.27 8.80 -17.94
N SER A 169 -20.27 8.17 -18.54
CA SER A 169 -21.66 8.18 -18.06
C SER A 169 -21.87 7.43 -16.74
N ALA A 170 -20.88 6.68 -16.26
CA ALA A 170 -20.90 6.05 -14.95
C ALA A 170 -20.60 7.02 -13.79
N ASP A 171 -20.18 8.25 -14.10
CA ASP A 171 -19.89 9.36 -13.19
C ASP A 171 -20.92 10.47 -13.49
N ALA A 172 -22.14 10.31 -12.99
CA ALA A 172 -23.23 11.23 -13.30
C ALA A 172 -23.18 12.51 -12.43
N ASP A 173 -22.58 12.44 -11.25
CA ASP A 173 -22.40 13.61 -10.38
C ASP A 173 -21.13 14.42 -10.70
N GLY A 174 -20.23 13.89 -11.54
CA GLY A 174 -19.04 14.58 -12.05
C GLY A 174 -17.91 14.71 -11.04
N ASP A 175 -17.87 13.84 -10.03
CA ASP A 175 -16.81 13.86 -9.00
C ASP A 175 -15.52 13.14 -9.45
N GLY A 176 -15.56 12.50 -10.63
CA GLY A 176 -14.44 11.77 -11.24
C GLY A 176 -14.40 10.29 -10.88
N PHE A 177 -15.32 9.80 -10.06
CA PHE A 177 -15.46 8.38 -9.73
C PHE A 177 -16.72 7.78 -10.33
N PRO A 178 -16.74 6.47 -10.66
CA PRO A 178 -17.98 5.82 -11.01
C PRO A 178 -18.96 5.83 -9.84
N ASP A 179 -20.21 6.19 -10.12
CA ASP A 179 -21.29 6.20 -9.12
C ASP A 179 -21.46 4.84 -8.44
N ALA A 180 -21.98 4.85 -7.23
CA ALA A 180 -22.27 3.64 -6.47
C ALA A 180 -23.23 2.72 -7.24
N GLY A 181 -22.78 1.50 -7.54
CA GLY A 181 -23.55 0.51 -8.30
C GLY A 181 -23.32 0.57 -9.81
N ALA A 182 -22.55 1.51 -10.33
CA ALA A 182 -22.12 1.48 -11.73
C ALA A 182 -21.38 0.17 -12.04
N GLN A 183 -21.60 -0.36 -13.23
CA GLN A 183 -20.92 -1.58 -13.67
C GLN A 183 -19.82 -1.24 -14.68
N PRO A 184 -18.61 -1.84 -14.55
CA PRO A 184 -17.57 -1.66 -15.54
C PRO A 184 -18.00 -2.27 -16.87
N VAL A 185 -17.68 -1.62 -17.98
CA VAL A 185 -17.89 -2.18 -19.33
C VAL A 185 -16.83 -3.22 -19.68
N LEU A 186 -15.70 -3.21 -18.96
CA LEU A 186 -14.62 -4.18 -19.09
C LEU A 186 -13.89 -4.31 -17.75
N ALA A 187 -13.60 -5.53 -17.34
CA ALA A 187 -12.76 -5.85 -16.20
C ALA A 187 -11.58 -6.71 -16.66
N VAL A 188 -10.34 -6.26 -16.41
CA VAL A 188 -9.11 -6.92 -16.85
C VAL A 188 -8.29 -7.37 -15.64
N PRO A 189 -8.35 -8.66 -15.27
CA PRO A 189 -7.46 -9.20 -14.23
C PRO A 189 -5.99 -9.10 -14.66
N THR A 190 -5.14 -8.68 -13.75
CA THR A 190 -3.75 -8.37 -14.04
C THR A 190 -2.83 -8.80 -12.89
N VAL A 191 -1.62 -9.21 -13.25
CA VAL A 191 -0.54 -9.52 -12.30
C VAL A 191 0.72 -8.78 -12.71
N ASP A 192 1.31 -8.05 -11.77
CA ASP A 192 2.57 -7.35 -11.96
C ASP A 192 3.61 -7.79 -10.94
N ASN A 193 4.88 -7.65 -11.32
CA ASN A 193 6.00 -7.72 -10.39
C ASN A 193 6.55 -6.33 -10.15
N ALA A 194 6.93 -6.05 -8.90
CA ALA A 194 7.47 -4.78 -8.49
C ALA A 194 8.79 -4.91 -7.74
N LYS A 195 9.64 -3.91 -7.90
CA LYS A 195 10.89 -3.74 -7.14
C LYS A 195 10.97 -2.34 -6.58
N ARG A 196 11.49 -2.22 -5.37
CA ARG A 196 11.82 -0.94 -4.76
C ARG A 196 12.99 -0.31 -5.48
N VAL A 197 12.93 1.00 -5.69
CA VAL A 197 14.06 1.77 -6.21
C VAL A 197 15.09 1.92 -5.09
N PRO A 198 16.34 1.44 -5.25
CA PRO A 198 17.35 1.57 -4.22
C PRO A 198 17.76 3.04 -4.04
N ILE A 199 18.07 3.41 -2.80
CA ILE A 199 18.78 4.67 -2.49
C ILE A 199 20.24 4.39 -2.77
N LEU A 200 20.82 5.09 -3.75
CA LEU A 200 22.24 5.01 -4.11
C LEU A 200 23.06 5.94 -3.25
#